data_175c37e806d4e3fde61b98a1c64736ef
#
_entry.id   175c37e806d4e3fde61b98a1c64736ef
#
_cell.length_a   1.000
_cell.length_b   1.000
_cell.length_c   1.000
_cell.angle_alpha   90.00
_cell.angle_beta   90.00
_cell.angle_gamma   90.00
#
_symmetry.space_group_name_H-M   'P 1'
#
loop_
_entity.id
_entity.type
_entity.pdbx_description
1 polymer ?
#
loop_
_entity_poly.entity_id
_entity_poly.type
_entity_poly.pdbx_seq_one_letter_code
_entity_poly.pdbx_strand_id
1 'polypeptide(L)'
;LHENDAYSWSGSGRELYDSYDYSLGNSQSYSFKLPGITDGDGRIKVAFTAKSTDVNTTLNVAINGKNIGTQTIEGIGSKDPNAYYKKAAEGIFDHEWTGSKTESTTVTLTHNRSAGIPGRLNYIVLNYKRRLQMNGAYLVFRSEDSKNRESTFVISGANSSTVVWDVTSPVGYKQMKGTLNGDIYTFTIPASSTLREFVAVNTSGSFSGVESMGEIPNQNLHALNEIDMVIIVPDRTAFVQQAERLAQAHREKSGLTVEVVKSSQVYNEFSSGTPDATAYRRLMKMLYDRGTAADEHRIRYLLLFGDCSYDNRMITSNWRSYKPSDFLLCYQFENSVDETQSFMTDDYFGFLDDSDGTSLATNLLDIGIGRFPVRTVDEAIIAVDKTIDYINNKNTGTWKRTACFVADDAAGDDNNGFMTQACDLADLVHATNPIMRAERILADAYKRESSATGHSYPQATKRLLQLFEQGMLLVNYTGHSG
;
A
#
# COMPACT_ATOMS: atom_id res chain seq x y z
N LEU A 1 -2.50 15.58 15.95
CA LEU A 1 -1.66 14.85 15.02
C LEU A 1 -0.75 15.82 14.26
N HIS A 2 0.52 15.47 14.13
CA HIS A 2 1.41 15.98 13.09
C HIS A 2 1.87 14.79 12.27
N GLU A 3 1.71 14.90 10.97
CA GLU A 3 2.10 13.91 9.97
C GLU A 3 2.34 14.66 8.66
N ASN A 4 3.48 14.45 8.05
CA ASN A 4 3.89 15.13 6.83
C ASN A 4 4.59 14.14 5.91
N ASP A 5 3.85 13.63 4.95
CA ASP A 5 4.29 12.60 4.00
C ASP A 5 5.04 13.24 2.83
N ALA A 6 6.35 13.18 2.83
CA ALA A 6 7.18 13.84 1.81
C ALA A 6 8.41 13.05 1.36
N TYR A 7 8.86 12.07 2.16
CA TYR A 7 10.08 11.34 1.93
C TYR A 7 9.88 9.82 2.04
N SER A 8 10.49 9.05 1.17
CA SER A 8 10.55 7.58 1.25
C SER A 8 11.99 7.13 1.46
N TRP A 9 12.21 6.17 2.36
CA TRP A 9 13.53 5.58 2.59
C TRP A 9 13.96 4.61 1.49
N SER A 10 13.04 3.78 1.04
CA SER A 10 13.32 2.66 0.11
C SER A 10 12.83 2.90 -1.32
N GLY A 11 12.03 3.96 -1.54
CA GLY A 11 11.32 4.11 -2.82
C GLY A 11 10.24 3.05 -3.02
N SER A 12 9.75 2.45 -1.92
CA SER A 12 8.65 1.49 -1.91
C SER A 12 8.02 1.47 -0.53
N GLY A 13 6.96 0.67 -0.33
CA GLY A 13 6.20 0.64 0.90
C GLY A 13 5.19 1.79 1.01
N ARG A 14 4.30 1.65 1.97
CA ARG A 14 3.13 2.52 2.11
C ARG A 14 3.39 3.75 2.96
N GLU A 15 4.37 3.70 3.87
CA GLU A 15 4.67 4.79 4.79
C GLU A 15 5.65 5.79 4.19
N LEU A 16 5.32 7.07 4.35
CA LEU A 16 6.17 8.19 4.01
C LEU A 16 6.53 8.97 5.28
N TYR A 17 7.60 9.72 5.20
CA TYR A 17 8.20 10.39 6.34
C TYR A 17 8.32 11.89 6.10
N ASP A 18 8.49 12.67 7.17
CA ASP A 18 8.71 14.12 7.09
C ASP A 18 9.95 14.44 6.25
N SER A 19 9.87 15.56 5.54
CA SER A 19 10.95 16.09 4.72
C SER A 19 12.19 16.51 5.53
N TYR A 20 12.03 16.85 6.82
CA TYR A 20 13.15 17.30 7.65
C TYR A 20 14.12 16.15 7.95
N ASP A 21 15.40 16.38 7.60
CA ASP A 21 16.47 15.43 7.86
C ASP A 21 17.25 15.83 9.11
N TYR A 22 17.16 14.99 10.13
CA TYR A 22 17.88 15.22 11.39
C TYR A 22 19.40 15.07 11.25
N SER A 23 19.95 14.70 10.09
CA SER A 23 21.40 14.80 9.82
C SER A 23 21.87 16.26 9.69
N LEU A 24 20.99 17.14 9.22
CA LEU A 24 21.29 18.57 9.01
C LEU A 24 21.22 19.38 10.30
N GLY A 25 20.32 19.00 11.21
CA GLY A 25 20.19 19.57 12.55
C GLY A 25 19.57 18.52 13.47
N ASN A 26 20.11 18.38 14.67
CA ASN A 26 19.71 17.29 15.56
C ASN A 26 18.40 17.53 16.32
N SER A 27 17.79 18.71 16.22
CA SER A 27 16.60 19.07 16.99
C SER A 27 15.58 19.83 16.15
N GLN A 28 14.30 19.50 16.30
CA GLN A 28 13.18 20.17 15.63
C GLN A 28 12.00 20.30 16.60
N SER A 29 11.26 21.41 16.48
CA SER A 29 10.09 21.70 17.32
C SER A 29 8.82 21.76 16.49
N TYR A 30 7.76 21.20 17.05
CA TYR A 30 6.43 21.09 16.45
C TYR A 30 5.40 21.73 17.38
N SER A 31 4.61 22.67 16.85
CA SER A 31 3.62 23.41 17.62
C SER A 31 2.22 22.83 17.47
N PHE A 32 1.51 22.68 18.58
CA PHE A 32 0.15 22.15 18.62
C PHE A 32 -0.78 23.14 19.32
N LYS A 33 -2.01 23.26 18.83
CA LYS A 33 -3.12 23.93 19.52
C LYS A 33 -4.01 22.86 20.15
N LEU A 34 -4.17 22.90 21.46
CA LEU A 34 -4.90 21.93 22.26
C LEU A 34 -6.06 22.61 23.01
N PRO A 35 -7.13 23.03 22.31
CA PRO A 35 -8.18 23.86 22.91
C PRO A 35 -8.90 23.11 24.04
N GLY A 36 -9.10 23.82 25.15
CA GLY A 36 -9.82 23.30 26.30
C GLY A 36 -9.10 22.22 27.09
N ILE A 37 -7.80 22.04 26.88
CA ILE A 37 -6.99 21.05 27.61
C ILE A 37 -7.13 21.20 29.13
N THR A 38 -7.15 20.07 29.83
CA THR A 38 -7.20 20.00 31.30
C THR A 38 -5.93 19.36 31.85
N ASP A 39 -5.71 19.49 33.16
CA ASP A 39 -4.53 18.89 33.84
C ASP A 39 -4.61 17.36 34.02
N GLY A 40 -5.57 16.70 33.40
CA GLY A 40 -5.68 15.23 33.40
C GLY A 40 -4.54 14.56 32.63
N ASP A 41 -4.46 13.24 32.68
CA ASP A 41 -3.45 12.46 31.97
C ASP A 41 -3.57 12.65 30.45
N GLY A 42 -2.45 12.74 29.80
CA GLY A 42 -2.31 12.74 28.35
C GLY A 42 -1.34 11.64 27.93
N ARG A 43 -1.31 11.36 26.64
CA ARG A 43 -0.37 10.40 26.03
C ARG A 43 0.24 11.00 24.78
N ILE A 44 1.54 10.82 24.63
CA ILE A 44 2.26 11.20 23.42
C ILE A 44 2.83 9.95 22.76
N LYS A 45 2.59 9.82 21.47
CA LYS A 45 3.21 8.80 20.63
C LYS A 45 3.99 9.46 19.51
N VAL A 46 5.24 9.05 19.32
CA VAL A 46 6.11 9.52 18.25
C VAL A 46 6.71 8.31 17.55
N ALA A 47 6.51 8.19 16.24
CA ALA A 47 7.22 7.24 15.41
C ALA A 47 8.35 7.96 14.69
N PHE A 48 9.57 7.45 14.84
CA PHE A 48 10.77 8.06 14.30
C PHE A 48 11.70 6.98 13.75
N THR A 49 12.38 7.28 12.66
CA THR A 49 13.33 6.38 12.01
C THR A 49 14.72 6.98 11.93
N ALA A 50 15.75 6.14 12.04
CA ALA A 50 17.14 6.54 11.86
C ALA A 50 17.96 5.48 11.14
N LYS A 51 18.97 5.92 10.36
CA LYS A 51 19.92 5.03 9.69
C LYS A 51 21.29 5.16 10.33
N SER A 52 21.58 4.28 11.29
CA SER A 52 22.88 4.16 11.95
C SER A 52 23.42 2.75 11.79
N THR A 53 24.71 2.57 11.58
CA THR A 53 25.35 1.26 11.46
C THR A 53 26.05 0.90 12.76
N ASP A 54 25.76 -0.29 13.29
CA ASP A 54 26.33 -0.88 14.52
C ASP A 54 26.23 -0.04 15.81
N VAL A 55 25.65 1.16 15.75
CA VAL A 55 25.54 2.06 16.89
C VAL A 55 24.09 2.49 17.10
N ASN A 56 23.58 2.26 18.28
CA ASN A 56 22.26 2.75 18.67
C ASN A 56 22.25 4.29 18.75
N THR A 57 21.15 4.87 18.32
CA THR A 57 20.86 6.29 18.51
C THR A 57 19.69 6.46 19.47
N THR A 58 19.45 7.69 19.94
CA THR A 58 18.30 7.93 20.82
C THR A 58 17.54 9.17 20.39
N LEU A 59 16.22 9.09 20.49
CA LEU A 59 15.32 10.22 20.34
C LEU A 59 14.88 10.72 21.71
N ASN A 60 15.26 11.93 22.07
CA ASN A 60 14.76 12.61 23.25
C ASN A 60 13.50 13.41 22.91
N VAL A 61 12.44 13.24 23.69
CA VAL A 61 11.16 13.91 23.50
C VAL A 61 10.90 14.87 24.66
N ALA A 62 10.72 16.13 24.32
CA ALA A 62 10.39 17.17 25.32
C ALA A 62 9.07 17.86 24.95
N ILE A 63 8.27 18.22 25.97
CA ILE A 63 7.05 19.01 25.82
C ILE A 63 7.19 20.31 26.62
N ASN A 64 7.02 21.45 25.95
CA ASN A 64 7.19 22.78 26.54
C ASN A 64 8.52 22.93 27.29
N GLY A 65 9.61 22.38 26.72
CA GLY A 65 10.96 22.41 27.29
C GLY A 65 11.20 21.38 28.39
N LYS A 66 10.20 20.65 28.86
CA LYS A 66 10.35 19.57 29.85
C LYS A 66 10.58 18.23 29.14
N ASN A 67 11.68 17.56 29.48
CA ASN A 67 11.94 16.19 29.00
C ASN A 67 10.87 15.22 29.48
N ILE A 68 10.27 14.47 28.58
CA ILE A 68 9.26 13.42 28.83
C ILE A 68 9.91 12.05 28.86
N GLY A 69 10.95 11.85 28.04
CA GLY A 69 11.65 10.57 27.98
C GLY A 69 12.53 10.45 26.74
N THR A 70 13.11 9.27 26.59
CA THR A 70 14.05 8.95 25.53
C THR A 70 13.71 7.58 24.94
N GLN A 71 13.69 7.49 23.61
CA GLN A 71 13.51 6.25 22.86
C GLN A 71 14.85 5.84 22.24
N THR A 72 15.27 4.61 22.46
CA THR A 72 16.40 4.02 21.72
C THR A 72 15.96 3.58 20.33
N ILE A 73 16.76 3.89 19.32
CA ILE A 73 16.63 3.41 17.95
C ILE A 73 17.85 2.57 17.67
N GLU A 74 17.62 1.30 17.36
CA GLU A 74 18.70 0.36 17.19
C GLU A 74 19.50 0.62 15.91
N GLY A 75 20.81 0.40 16.00
CA GLY A 75 21.68 0.43 14.82
C GLY A 75 21.48 -0.80 13.95
N ILE A 76 21.59 -0.62 12.64
CA ILE A 76 21.57 -1.70 11.67
C ILE A 76 22.92 -2.43 11.79
N GLY A 77 22.89 -3.71 12.19
CA GLY A 77 24.11 -4.49 12.39
C GLY A 77 24.82 -4.77 11.06
N SER A 78 26.08 -4.35 10.93
CA SER A 78 26.87 -4.55 9.70
C SER A 78 27.14 -6.04 9.36
N LYS A 79 26.98 -6.92 10.35
CA LYS A 79 27.09 -8.37 10.18
C LYS A 79 25.78 -9.05 9.75
N ASP A 80 24.67 -8.32 9.74
CA ASP A 80 23.41 -8.82 9.18
C ASP A 80 23.57 -8.95 7.66
N PRO A 81 23.39 -10.14 7.07
CA PRO A 81 23.52 -10.33 5.62
C PRO A 81 22.54 -9.43 4.84
N ASN A 82 21.45 -9.00 5.47
CA ASN A 82 20.45 -8.11 4.89
C ASN A 82 20.67 -6.62 5.23
N ALA A 83 21.78 -6.26 5.92
CA ALA A 83 22.05 -4.87 6.33
C ALA A 83 22.02 -3.87 5.17
N TYR A 84 22.44 -4.29 3.99
CA TYR A 84 22.43 -3.47 2.78
C TYR A 84 21.01 -3.02 2.38
N TYR A 85 20.03 -3.88 2.58
CA TYR A 85 18.63 -3.63 2.22
C TYR A 85 17.89 -2.81 3.26
N LYS A 86 18.35 -2.78 4.51
CA LYS A 86 17.76 -1.97 5.58
C LYS A 86 18.16 -0.50 5.43
N LYS A 87 17.18 0.34 5.14
CA LYS A 87 17.39 1.79 4.90
C LYS A 87 17.28 2.61 6.18
N ALA A 88 16.51 2.14 7.17
CA ALA A 88 16.43 2.73 8.50
C ALA A 88 15.93 1.70 9.52
N ALA A 89 16.08 2.00 10.79
CA ALA A 89 15.42 1.33 11.90
C ALA A 89 14.38 2.27 12.52
N GLU A 90 13.25 1.73 12.99
CA GLU A 90 12.20 2.50 13.62
C GLU A 90 12.28 2.43 15.14
N GLY A 91 11.98 3.56 15.80
CA GLY A 91 11.73 3.66 17.22
C GLY A 91 10.37 4.30 17.48
N ILE A 92 9.57 3.66 18.33
CA ILE A 92 8.26 4.18 18.74
C ILE A 92 8.36 4.63 20.21
N PHE A 93 8.27 5.95 20.43
CA PHE A 93 8.11 6.54 21.75
C PHE A 93 6.62 6.60 22.07
N ASP A 94 6.17 5.96 23.14
CA ASP A 94 4.77 5.93 23.56
C ASP A 94 4.69 6.06 25.08
N HIS A 95 4.44 7.26 25.56
CA HIS A 95 4.53 7.58 26.97
C HIS A 95 3.37 8.44 27.46
N GLU A 96 3.08 8.32 28.74
CA GLU A 96 2.18 9.23 29.41
C GLU A 96 2.81 10.62 29.51
N TRP A 97 1.97 11.62 29.34
CA TRP A 97 2.34 13.01 29.50
C TRP A 97 1.61 13.60 30.69
N THR A 98 2.36 13.79 31.77
CA THR A 98 1.90 14.40 33.02
C THR A 98 2.46 15.81 33.21
N GLY A 99 1.76 16.66 33.97
CA GLY A 99 2.20 18.00 34.34
C GLY A 99 1.35 19.12 33.74
N SER A 100 1.82 20.35 33.90
CA SER A 100 1.11 21.55 33.45
C SER A 100 0.88 21.54 31.96
N LYS A 101 -0.36 21.72 31.53
CA LYS A 101 -0.80 21.67 30.16
C LYS A 101 -1.32 23.01 29.73
N THR A 102 -0.91 23.44 28.54
CA THR A 102 -1.29 24.70 27.95
C THR A 102 -1.91 24.48 26.58
N GLU A 103 -2.83 25.35 26.19
CA GLU A 103 -3.48 25.24 24.86
C GLU A 103 -2.49 25.42 23.72
N SER A 104 -1.39 26.16 23.94
CA SER A 104 -0.26 26.23 23.02
C SER A 104 0.84 25.31 23.54
N THR A 105 1.04 24.20 22.88
CA THR A 105 1.99 23.15 23.29
C THR A 105 3.03 22.94 22.21
N THR A 106 4.30 22.89 22.61
CA THR A 106 5.42 22.61 21.70
C THR A 106 6.03 21.26 22.04
N VAL A 107 6.14 20.37 21.07
CA VAL A 107 6.90 19.12 21.17
C VAL A 107 8.26 19.35 20.51
N THR A 108 9.33 19.12 21.22
CA THR A 108 10.70 19.19 20.68
C THR A 108 11.29 17.78 20.66
N LEU A 109 11.72 17.36 19.48
CA LEU A 109 12.41 16.12 19.24
C LEU A 109 13.89 16.38 19.06
N THR A 110 14.74 15.65 19.79
CA THR A 110 16.21 15.76 19.65
C THR A 110 16.77 14.37 19.38
N HIS A 111 17.35 14.18 18.21
CA HIS A 111 18.03 12.95 17.81
C HIS A 111 19.49 12.99 18.25
N ASN A 112 19.81 12.24 19.31
CA ASN A 112 21.17 12.12 19.83
C ASN A 112 21.92 11.05 19.02
N ARG A 113 22.88 11.49 18.24
CA ARG A 113 23.56 10.71 17.22
C ARG A 113 24.97 11.22 16.95
N SER A 114 25.79 10.42 16.29
CA SER A 114 27.03 10.91 15.66
C SER A 114 26.70 11.82 14.45
N ALA A 115 27.60 12.69 14.07
CA ALA A 115 27.40 13.61 12.95
C ALA A 115 27.09 12.84 11.65
N GLY A 116 26.15 13.38 10.87
CA GLY A 116 25.79 12.84 9.56
C GLY A 116 24.81 11.67 9.55
N ILE A 117 24.41 11.12 10.71
CA ILE A 117 23.39 10.06 10.77
C ILE A 117 22.01 10.65 10.47
N PRO A 118 21.35 10.23 9.37
CA PRO A 118 20.03 10.73 9.03
C PRO A 118 18.96 10.15 9.95
N GLY A 119 17.93 10.95 10.21
CA GLY A 119 16.73 10.54 10.93
C GLY A 119 15.52 11.27 10.37
N ARG A 120 14.35 10.63 10.44
CA ARG A 120 13.10 11.16 9.92
C ARG A 120 11.94 10.88 10.86
N LEU A 121 11.10 11.89 11.03
CA LEU A 121 9.84 11.75 11.75
C LEU A 121 8.82 11.07 10.82
N ASN A 122 8.07 10.10 11.35
CA ASN A 122 6.85 9.61 10.72
C ASN A 122 5.68 10.47 11.23
N TYR A 123 5.32 10.34 12.51
CA TYR A 123 4.23 11.14 13.08
C TYR A 123 4.43 11.49 14.57
N ILE A 124 3.67 12.49 15.03
CA ILE A 124 3.45 12.82 16.44
C ILE A 124 1.96 12.81 16.73
N VAL A 125 1.51 11.97 17.67
CA VAL A 125 0.14 11.95 18.17
C VAL A 125 0.10 12.42 19.62
N LEU A 126 -0.71 13.42 19.92
CA LEU A 126 -1.03 13.87 21.26
C LEU A 126 -2.48 13.52 21.58
N ASN A 127 -2.68 12.66 22.59
CA ASN A 127 -3.98 12.40 23.20
C ASN A 127 -4.06 13.17 24.52
N TYR A 128 -5.13 13.88 24.76
CA TYR A 128 -5.29 14.70 25.96
C TYR A 128 -6.74 14.78 26.40
N LYS A 129 -6.95 14.97 27.71
CA LYS A 129 -8.27 15.27 28.25
C LYS A 129 -8.59 16.75 28.05
N ARG A 130 -9.82 17.04 27.63
CA ARG A 130 -10.28 18.40 27.38
C ARG A 130 -11.68 18.63 27.93
N ARG A 131 -12.01 19.87 28.26
CA ARG A 131 -13.38 20.27 28.47
C ARG A 131 -14.15 20.15 27.18
N LEU A 132 -15.39 19.66 27.27
CA LEU A 132 -16.27 19.63 26.12
C LEU A 132 -16.92 21.00 25.98
N GLN A 133 -16.34 21.82 25.12
CA GLN A 133 -16.79 23.18 24.84
C GLN A 133 -16.82 23.40 23.32
N MET A 134 -17.94 23.93 22.85
CA MET A 134 -18.11 24.33 21.46
C MET A 134 -17.26 25.58 21.18
N ASN A 135 -16.14 25.42 20.46
CA ASN A 135 -15.22 26.48 20.03
C ASN A 135 -15.21 26.61 18.50
N GLY A 136 -16.38 26.59 17.88
CA GLY A 136 -16.54 26.64 16.43
C GLY A 136 -17.82 25.91 15.99
N ALA A 137 -17.85 25.51 14.73
CA ALA A 137 -19.03 24.87 14.15
C ALA A 137 -19.23 23.43 14.63
N TYR A 138 -18.16 22.75 15.07
CA TYR A 138 -18.25 21.36 15.56
C TYR A 138 -17.19 21.01 16.61
N LEU A 139 -17.47 19.97 17.38
CA LEU A 139 -16.59 19.39 18.39
C LEU A 139 -16.63 17.87 18.27
N VAL A 140 -15.50 17.23 17.91
CA VAL A 140 -15.36 15.78 17.93
C VAL A 140 -14.79 15.36 19.27
N PHE A 141 -15.35 14.33 19.90
CA PHE A 141 -14.90 13.86 21.22
C PHE A 141 -15.26 12.40 21.47
N ARG A 142 -14.50 11.80 22.38
CA ARG A 142 -14.73 10.48 22.96
C ARG A 142 -14.19 10.48 24.39
N SER A 143 -14.56 9.48 25.21
CA SER A 143 -14.03 9.34 26.57
C SER A 143 -13.81 7.87 26.90
N GLU A 144 -12.56 7.48 27.14
CA GLU A 144 -12.22 6.15 27.66
C GLU A 144 -12.92 5.86 28.98
N ASP A 145 -13.12 6.90 29.81
CA ASP A 145 -13.79 6.79 31.10
C ASP A 145 -15.28 6.41 30.98
N SER A 146 -15.88 6.48 29.78
CA SER A 146 -17.27 6.09 29.53
C SER A 146 -17.46 4.59 29.22
N LYS A 147 -16.37 3.84 29.03
CA LYS A 147 -16.45 2.40 28.78
C LYS A 147 -16.98 1.64 29.98
N ASN A 148 -17.83 0.66 29.72
CA ASN A 148 -18.42 -0.26 30.71
C ASN A 148 -19.26 0.40 31.82
N ARG A 149 -19.69 1.68 31.62
CA ARG A 149 -20.57 2.38 32.56
C ARG A 149 -21.52 3.34 31.88
N GLU A 150 -22.66 3.59 32.50
CA GLU A 150 -23.50 4.72 32.09
C GLU A 150 -22.76 6.03 32.31
N SER A 151 -22.83 6.93 31.31
CA SER A 151 -22.07 8.17 31.33
C SER A 151 -22.86 9.33 30.77
N THR A 152 -22.79 10.46 31.47
CA THR A 152 -23.40 11.71 31.06
C THR A 152 -22.34 12.68 30.55
N PHE A 153 -22.53 13.16 29.32
CA PHE A 153 -21.67 14.19 28.71
C PHE A 153 -22.31 15.56 28.87
N VAL A 154 -21.48 16.54 29.21
CA VAL A 154 -21.88 17.94 29.42
C VAL A 154 -21.06 18.81 28.48
N ILE A 155 -21.70 19.48 27.54
CA ILE A 155 -21.08 20.32 26.51
C ILE A 155 -21.47 21.76 26.76
N SER A 156 -20.50 22.63 27.01
CA SER A 156 -20.71 24.08 27.17
C SER A 156 -20.62 24.84 25.83
N GLY A 157 -21.12 26.08 25.80
CA GLY A 157 -21.13 26.89 24.59
C GLY A 157 -22.08 26.36 23.50
N ALA A 158 -23.01 25.52 23.86
CA ALA A 158 -24.06 25.03 22.98
C ALA A 158 -25.18 26.06 22.80
N ASN A 159 -25.98 25.89 21.77
CA ASN A 159 -27.16 26.72 21.49
C ASN A 159 -28.32 25.88 20.94
N SER A 160 -29.43 26.49 20.60
CA SER A 160 -30.63 25.82 20.08
C SER A 160 -30.41 25.10 18.74
N SER A 161 -29.31 25.39 18.03
CA SER A 161 -28.90 24.72 16.79
C SER A 161 -27.85 23.62 17.03
N THR A 162 -27.53 23.34 18.29
CA THR A 162 -26.56 22.29 18.61
C THR A 162 -27.22 20.92 18.56
N VAL A 163 -26.68 20.02 17.78
CA VAL A 163 -27.04 18.60 17.72
C VAL A 163 -25.80 17.73 18.01
N VAL A 164 -26.02 16.57 18.58
CA VAL A 164 -24.95 15.60 18.84
C VAL A 164 -25.24 14.32 18.09
N TRP A 165 -24.25 13.80 17.40
CA TRP A 165 -24.29 12.54 16.68
C TRP A 165 -23.31 11.55 17.30
N ASP A 166 -23.76 10.31 17.48
CA ASP A 166 -22.88 9.17 17.67
C ASP A 166 -22.39 8.72 16.30
N VAL A 167 -21.09 8.79 16.11
CA VAL A 167 -20.40 8.46 14.86
C VAL A 167 -19.48 7.24 15.01
N THR A 168 -19.70 6.44 16.03
CA THR A 168 -18.93 5.22 16.33
C THR A 168 -18.94 4.25 15.15
N SER A 169 -20.08 4.11 14.50
CA SER A 169 -20.20 3.28 13.28
C SER A 169 -20.11 4.16 12.03
N PRO A 170 -19.25 3.83 11.05
CA PRO A 170 -19.13 4.63 9.83
C PRO A 170 -20.39 4.57 8.93
N VAL A 171 -21.29 3.63 9.18
CA VAL A 171 -22.49 3.39 8.35
C VAL A 171 -23.81 3.53 9.14
N GLY A 172 -23.75 3.90 10.41
CA GLY A 172 -24.92 3.90 11.27
C GLY A 172 -24.91 5.04 12.28
N TYR A 173 -24.93 6.29 11.80
CA TYR A 173 -24.97 7.47 12.64
C TYR A 173 -26.29 7.57 13.40
N LYS A 174 -26.24 7.96 14.69
CA LYS A 174 -27.41 8.14 15.53
C LYS A 174 -27.38 9.50 16.19
N GLN A 175 -28.45 10.28 16.01
CA GLN A 175 -28.60 11.52 16.74
C GLN A 175 -28.89 11.23 18.21
N MET A 176 -28.11 11.82 19.09
CA MET A 176 -28.27 11.70 20.52
C MET A 176 -29.36 12.66 21.03
N LYS A 177 -30.30 12.13 21.82
CA LYS A 177 -31.30 12.97 22.50
C LYS A 177 -30.65 13.54 23.75
N GLY A 178 -30.67 14.85 23.87
CA GLY A 178 -30.14 15.56 25.04
C GLY A 178 -31.04 16.76 25.40
N THR A 179 -30.66 17.45 26.46
CA THR A 179 -31.34 18.62 26.97
C THR A 179 -30.43 19.85 26.95
N LEU A 180 -30.90 20.94 26.38
CA LEU A 180 -30.22 22.24 26.43
C LEU A 180 -30.78 23.07 27.59
N ASN A 181 -29.89 23.53 28.47
CA ASN A 181 -30.22 24.47 29.55
C ASN A 181 -29.22 25.65 29.53
N GLY A 182 -29.69 26.81 29.12
CA GLY A 182 -28.80 27.92 28.80
C GLY A 182 -27.90 27.61 27.62
N ASP A 183 -26.57 27.59 27.86
CA ASP A 183 -25.55 27.20 26.91
C ASP A 183 -24.96 25.80 27.18
N ILE A 184 -25.61 25.03 28.04
CA ILE A 184 -25.16 23.66 28.43
C ILE A 184 -26.07 22.64 27.75
N TYR A 185 -25.48 21.80 26.88
CA TYR A 185 -26.14 20.63 26.30
C TYR A 185 -25.70 19.35 27.04
N THR A 186 -26.68 18.59 27.53
CA THR A 186 -26.40 17.37 28.32
C THR A 186 -27.08 16.16 27.67
N PHE A 187 -26.37 15.06 27.54
CA PHE A 187 -26.92 13.78 27.10
C PHE A 187 -26.27 12.62 27.83
N THR A 188 -27.00 11.52 27.96
CA THR A 188 -26.53 10.30 28.67
C THR A 188 -26.48 9.14 27.68
N ILE A 189 -25.47 8.29 27.85
CA ILE A 189 -25.31 7.03 27.12
C ILE A 189 -25.34 5.84 28.10
N PRO A 190 -25.91 4.70 27.70
CA PRO A 190 -25.83 3.49 28.48
C PRO A 190 -24.41 2.92 28.50
N ALA A 191 -24.12 2.03 29.43
CA ALA A 191 -22.86 1.28 29.48
C ALA A 191 -22.61 0.49 28.21
N SER A 192 -21.39 0.57 27.70
CA SER A 192 -20.93 -0.17 26.50
C SER A 192 -19.46 -0.52 26.66
N SER A 193 -19.06 -1.71 26.21
CA SER A 193 -17.65 -2.10 26.11
C SER A 193 -16.93 -1.42 24.96
N THR A 194 -17.67 -0.94 23.95
CA THR A 194 -17.12 -0.21 22.81
C THR A 194 -16.89 1.25 23.18
N LEU A 195 -15.71 1.78 22.87
CA LEU A 195 -15.45 3.22 22.97
C LEU A 195 -16.32 3.94 21.93
N ARG A 196 -17.21 4.80 22.41
CA ARG A 196 -18.12 5.56 21.53
C ARG A 196 -17.51 6.91 21.17
N GLU A 197 -17.70 7.28 19.91
CA GLU A 197 -17.24 8.55 19.34
C GLU A 197 -18.44 9.44 19.00
N PHE A 198 -18.30 10.73 19.30
CA PHE A 198 -19.37 11.70 19.12
C PHE A 198 -18.88 12.93 18.37
N VAL A 199 -19.80 13.56 17.66
CA VAL A 199 -19.63 14.92 17.13
C VAL A 199 -20.80 15.79 17.57
N ALA A 200 -20.50 16.89 18.26
CA ALA A 200 -21.46 17.97 18.48
C ALA A 200 -21.31 18.98 17.35
N VAL A 201 -22.42 19.38 16.74
CA VAL A 201 -22.46 20.26 15.57
C VAL A 201 -23.41 21.41 15.84
N ASN A 202 -22.96 22.64 15.66
CA ASN A 202 -23.81 23.79 15.57
C ASN A 202 -24.31 23.92 14.11
N THR A 203 -25.54 23.51 13.83
CA THR A 203 -26.09 23.45 12.48
C THR A 203 -26.30 24.85 11.83
N SER A 204 -26.22 25.92 12.63
CA SER A 204 -26.18 27.29 12.15
C SER A 204 -24.78 27.87 11.98
N GLY A 205 -23.75 27.05 12.26
CA GLY A 205 -22.34 27.43 12.11
C GLY A 205 -21.90 27.52 10.65
N SER A 206 -20.74 28.12 10.44
CA SER A 206 -20.10 28.15 9.13
C SER A 206 -19.30 26.89 8.90
N PHE A 207 -19.56 26.20 7.80
CA PHE A 207 -18.82 25.03 7.33
C PHE A 207 -18.14 25.36 6.01
N SER A 208 -17.06 24.66 5.71
CA SER A 208 -16.48 24.70 4.37
C SER A 208 -17.51 24.20 3.37
N GLY A 209 -17.75 24.96 2.31
CA GLY A 209 -18.60 24.54 1.21
C GLY A 209 -18.02 23.34 0.49
N VAL A 210 -18.86 22.52 -0.10
CA VAL A 210 -18.44 21.50 -1.06
C VAL A 210 -18.28 22.15 -2.42
N GLU A 211 -17.25 21.78 -3.16
CA GLU A 211 -17.03 22.19 -4.53
C GLU A 211 -17.60 21.11 -5.47
N SER A 212 -18.39 21.55 -6.46
CA SER A 212 -18.93 20.63 -7.45
C SER A 212 -17.82 20.23 -8.42
N MET A 213 -17.54 18.94 -8.52
CA MET A 213 -16.58 18.38 -9.49
C MET A 213 -17.23 17.99 -10.83
N GLY A 214 -18.53 18.31 -11.02
CA GLY A 214 -19.28 18.00 -12.23
C GLY A 214 -20.21 16.79 -12.09
N GLU A 215 -20.75 16.37 -13.22
CA GLU A 215 -21.64 15.21 -13.30
C GLU A 215 -20.85 13.92 -13.53
N ILE A 216 -21.26 12.87 -12.86
CA ILE A 216 -20.77 11.51 -13.09
C ILE A 216 -21.81 10.78 -13.93
N PRO A 217 -21.46 10.19 -15.10
CA PRO A 217 -22.37 9.35 -15.85
C PRO A 217 -22.93 8.21 -15.00
N ASN A 218 -24.19 7.86 -15.20
CA ASN A 218 -24.77 6.71 -14.55
C ASN A 218 -23.98 5.46 -14.87
N GLN A 219 -23.66 4.67 -13.85
CA GLN A 219 -22.94 3.41 -13.95
C GLN A 219 -23.53 2.38 -12.99
N ASN A 220 -23.28 1.11 -13.21
CA ASN A 220 -23.71 0.04 -12.33
C ASN A 220 -22.81 -1.19 -12.47
N LEU A 221 -21.62 -1.15 -11.90
CA LEU A 221 -20.70 -2.30 -11.85
C LEU A 221 -21.25 -3.41 -10.95
N HIS A 222 -22.12 -3.07 -10.00
CA HIS A 222 -22.82 -4.06 -9.18
C HIS A 222 -23.80 -4.93 -9.97
N ALA A 223 -24.16 -4.56 -11.20
CA ALA A 223 -24.98 -5.40 -12.07
C ALA A 223 -24.16 -6.42 -12.88
N LEU A 224 -22.83 -6.33 -12.89
CA LEU A 224 -21.98 -7.28 -13.62
C LEU A 224 -22.16 -8.69 -13.07
N ASN A 225 -22.30 -9.64 -13.98
CA ASN A 225 -22.44 -11.07 -13.69
C ASN A 225 -21.79 -11.89 -14.82
N GLU A 226 -21.39 -13.12 -14.53
CA GLU A 226 -20.85 -14.07 -15.51
C GLU A 226 -19.64 -13.51 -16.31
N ILE A 227 -18.71 -12.84 -15.63
CA ILE A 227 -17.51 -12.26 -16.21
C ILE A 227 -16.32 -13.21 -15.97
N ASP A 228 -15.61 -13.58 -17.02
CA ASP A 228 -14.37 -14.36 -16.94
C ASP A 228 -13.14 -13.49 -16.67
N MET A 229 -13.12 -12.27 -17.21
CA MET A 229 -11.97 -11.37 -17.15
C MET A 229 -12.42 -9.93 -16.99
N VAL A 230 -11.78 -9.23 -16.05
CA VAL A 230 -11.90 -7.77 -15.91
C VAL A 230 -10.60 -7.12 -16.34
N ILE A 231 -10.70 -6.06 -17.14
CA ILE A 231 -9.58 -5.17 -17.49
C ILE A 231 -9.84 -3.82 -16.85
N ILE A 232 -9.05 -3.45 -15.82
CA ILE A 232 -9.10 -2.11 -15.21
C ILE A 232 -8.14 -1.18 -15.95
N VAL A 233 -8.62 0.00 -16.33
CA VAL A 233 -7.84 0.96 -17.13
C VAL A 233 -7.96 2.38 -16.53
N PRO A 234 -6.91 3.23 -16.60
CA PRO A 234 -7.02 4.64 -16.24
C PRO A 234 -8.04 5.38 -17.12
N ASP A 235 -8.57 6.51 -16.63
CA ASP A 235 -9.57 7.32 -17.34
C ASP A 235 -9.00 8.09 -18.56
N ARG A 236 -8.25 7.40 -19.39
CA ARG A 236 -7.59 7.93 -20.60
C ARG A 236 -8.22 7.28 -21.83
N THR A 237 -8.94 8.05 -22.64
CA THR A 237 -9.69 7.54 -23.79
C THR A 237 -8.87 6.63 -24.71
N ALA A 238 -7.61 7.01 -25.01
CA ALA A 238 -6.74 6.19 -25.86
C ALA A 238 -6.35 4.85 -25.21
N PHE A 239 -6.22 4.80 -23.88
CA PHE A 239 -5.97 3.55 -23.15
C PHE A 239 -7.21 2.64 -23.17
N VAL A 240 -8.39 3.22 -22.93
CA VAL A 240 -9.66 2.49 -23.01
C VAL A 240 -9.83 1.85 -24.40
N GLN A 241 -9.51 2.58 -25.48
CA GLN A 241 -9.57 2.04 -26.84
C GLN A 241 -8.63 0.84 -27.02
N GLN A 242 -7.42 0.88 -26.49
CA GLN A 242 -6.49 -0.25 -26.59
C GLN A 242 -6.93 -1.44 -25.73
N ALA A 243 -7.45 -1.18 -24.52
CA ALA A 243 -8.01 -2.21 -23.66
C ALA A 243 -9.22 -2.92 -24.32
N GLU A 244 -10.10 -2.18 -24.98
CA GLU A 244 -11.23 -2.76 -25.76
C GLU A 244 -10.76 -3.58 -26.96
N ARG A 245 -9.71 -3.19 -27.66
CA ARG A 245 -9.11 -4.00 -28.73
C ARG A 245 -8.65 -5.35 -28.19
N LEU A 246 -7.99 -5.35 -27.04
CA LEU A 246 -7.54 -6.59 -26.39
C LEU A 246 -8.74 -7.43 -25.90
N ALA A 247 -9.72 -6.80 -25.26
CA ALA A 247 -10.94 -7.45 -24.81
C ALA A 247 -11.69 -8.12 -25.96
N GLN A 248 -11.81 -7.45 -27.11
CA GLN A 248 -12.44 -8.01 -28.29
C GLN A 248 -11.69 -9.24 -28.81
N ALA A 249 -10.35 -9.22 -28.82
CA ALA A 249 -9.56 -10.37 -29.23
C ALA A 249 -9.78 -11.58 -28.30
N HIS A 250 -9.89 -11.36 -27.00
CA HIS A 250 -10.21 -12.43 -26.04
C HIS A 250 -11.63 -12.95 -26.20
N ARG A 251 -12.62 -12.08 -26.43
CA ARG A 251 -14.01 -12.49 -26.68
C ARG A 251 -14.09 -13.38 -27.92
N GLU A 252 -13.45 -12.98 -29.03
CA GLU A 252 -13.53 -13.67 -30.32
C GLU A 252 -12.68 -14.96 -30.40
N LYS A 253 -11.50 -14.97 -29.78
CA LYS A 253 -10.51 -16.03 -29.97
C LYS A 253 -10.34 -16.93 -28.75
N SER A 254 -10.52 -16.38 -27.56
CA SER A 254 -10.36 -17.14 -26.31
C SER A 254 -11.72 -17.57 -25.72
N GLY A 255 -12.84 -17.07 -26.26
CA GLY A 255 -14.18 -17.38 -25.78
C GLY A 255 -14.47 -16.84 -24.38
N LEU A 256 -13.76 -15.77 -23.95
CA LEU A 256 -13.94 -15.19 -22.64
C LEU A 256 -15.01 -14.10 -22.65
N THR A 257 -15.79 -14.03 -21.57
CA THR A 257 -16.59 -12.83 -21.25
C THR A 257 -15.69 -11.80 -20.59
N VAL A 258 -15.41 -10.70 -21.29
CA VAL A 258 -14.45 -9.68 -20.83
C VAL A 258 -15.14 -8.35 -20.63
N GLU A 259 -14.90 -7.71 -19.48
CA GLU A 259 -15.38 -6.35 -19.18
C GLU A 259 -14.21 -5.40 -19.01
N VAL A 260 -14.29 -4.22 -19.65
CA VAL A 260 -13.32 -3.13 -19.52
C VAL A 260 -13.93 -2.05 -18.66
N VAL A 261 -13.31 -1.77 -17.51
CA VAL A 261 -13.79 -0.80 -16.54
C VAL A 261 -12.75 0.27 -16.26
N LYS A 262 -13.19 1.52 -16.13
CA LYS A 262 -12.30 2.61 -15.74
C LYS A 262 -12.06 2.58 -14.23
N SER A 263 -10.85 2.98 -13.82
CA SER A 263 -10.51 3.03 -12.39
C SER A 263 -11.45 3.94 -11.59
N SER A 264 -11.88 5.08 -12.14
CA SER A 264 -12.85 5.98 -11.49
C SER A 264 -14.21 5.32 -11.26
N GLN A 265 -14.67 4.47 -12.20
CA GLN A 265 -15.93 3.73 -12.02
C GLN A 265 -15.84 2.76 -10.85
N VAL A 266 -14.69 2.10 -10.71
CA VAL A 266 -14.45 1.20 -9.57
C VAL A 266 -14.42 1.99 -8.26
N TYR A 267 -13.72 3.12 -8.21
CA TYR A 267 -13.68 3.97 -7.01
C TYR A 267 -15.07 4.46 -6.62
N ASN A 268 -15.87 4.92 -7.58
CA ASN A 268 -17.22 5.43 -7.32
C ASN A 268 -18.11 4.41 -6.59
N GLU A 269 -18.07 3.14 -7.02
CA GLU A 269 -18.95 2.10 -6.45
C GLU A 269 -18.36 1.34 -5.26
N PHE A 270 -17.03 1.19 -5.19
CA PHE A 270 -16.38 0.32 -4.19
C PHE A 270 -15.58 1.06 -3.12
N SER A 271 -15.37 2.38 -3.27
CA SER A 271 -14.66 3.21 -2.27
C SER A 271 -15.20 4.65 -2.17
N SER A 272 -16.46 4.87 -2.48
CA SER A 272 -17.15 6.17 -2.37
C SER A 272 -16.44 7.31 -3.13
N GLY A 273 -15.87 6.99 -4.29
CA GLY A 273 -15.13 7.92 -5.15
C GLY A 273 -13.67 8.17 -4.74
N THR A 274 -13.22 7.64 -3.62
CA THR A 274 -11.83 7.80 -3.17
C THR A 274 -10.92 6.76 -3.86
N PRO A 275 -9.79 7.16 -4.46
CA PRO A 275 -8.81 6.21 -4.96
C PRO A 275 -8.28 5.31 -3.82
N ASP A 276 -8.66 4.04 -3.86
CA ASP A 276 -8.30 3.02 -2.87
C ASP A 276 -8.02 1.70 -3.60
N ALA A 277 -6.84 1.14 -3.39
CA ALA A 277 -6.46 -0.16 -3.96
C ALA A 277 -7.45 -1.28 -3.58
N THR A 278 -8.02 -1.21 -2.38
CA THR A 278 -9.03 -2.18 -1.92
C THR A 278 -10.31 -2.16 -2.77
N ALA A 279 -10.59 -1.06 -3.48
CA ALA A 279 -11.74 -1.00 -4.38
C ALA A 279 -11.62 -2.02 -5.53
N TYR A 280 -10.41 -2.22 -6.07
CA TYR A 280 -10.19 -3.24 -7.10
C TYR A 280 -10.46 -4.64 -6.55
N ARG A 281 -9.92 -4.93 -5.36
CA ARG A 281 -10.19 -6.22 -4.69
C ARG A 281 -11.67 -6.43 -4.40
N ARG A 282 -12.40 -5.40 -3.97
CA ARG A 282 -13.85 -5.48 -3.70
C ARG A 282 -14.67 -5.79 -4.95
N LEU A 283 -14.33 -5.18 -6.09
CA LEU A 283 -14.94 -5.55 -7.38
C LEU A 283 -14.69 -7.03 -7.71
N MET A 284 -13.44 -7.48 -7.60
CA MET A 284 -13.08 -8.87 -7.89
C MET A 284 -13.75 -9.85 -6.92
N LYS A 285 -13.76 -9.52 -5.62
CA LYS A 285 -14.45 -10.31 -4.58
C LYS A 285 -15.94 -10.45 -4.86
N MET A 286 -16.59 -9.36 -5.24
CA MET A 286 -18.03 -9.41 -5.60
C MET A 286 -18.29 -10.36 -6.75
N LEU A 287 -17.47 -10.36 -7.80
CA LEU A 287 -17.61 -11.26 -8.94
C LEU A 287 -17.26 -12.70 -8.56
N TYR A 288 -16.26 -12.90 -7.72
CA TYR A 288 -15.84 -14.20 -7.20
C TYR A 288 -16.95 -14.87 -6.37
N ASP A 289 -17.57 -14.12 -5.44
CA ASP A 289 -18.63 -14.61 -4.55
C ASP A 289 -19.92 -14.96 -5.32
N ARG A 290 -20.17 -14.30 -6.46
CA ARG A 290 -21.32 -14.60 -7.34
C ARG A 290 -21.15 -15.86 -8.15
N GLY A 291 -19.90 -16.24 -8.47
CA GLY A 291 -19.60 -17.50 -9.12
C GLY A 291 -19.73 -18.66 -8.13
N THR A 292 -20.39 -19.75 -8.53
CA THR A 292 -20.42 -20.98 -7.73
C THR A 292 -19.26 -21.90 -8.13
N ALA A 293 -18.84 -22.80 -7.25
CA ALA A 293 -17.74 -23.73 -7.52
C ALA A 293 -18.01 -24.68 -8.71
N ALA A 294 -19.29 -24.80 -9.14
CA ALA A 294 -19.73 -25.56 -10.31
C ALA A 294 -19.97 -24.69 -11.54
N ASP A 295 -19.70 -23.39 -11.45
CA ASP A 295 -20.04 -22.42 -12.49
C ASP A 295 -18.85 -22.19 -13.41
N GLU A 296 -18.97 -22.46 -14.69
CA GLU A 296 -17.97 -22.17 -15.72
C GLU A 296 -17.72 -20.65 -15.91
N HIS A 297 -18.60 -19.82 -15.37
CA HIS A 297 -18.59 -18.36 -15.47
C HIS A 297 -18.01 -17.64 -14.24
N ARG A 298 -17.23 -18.33 -13.41
CA ARG A 298 -16.51 -17.70 -12.30
C ARG A 298 -15.41 -16.81 -12.83
N ILE A 299 -15.23 -15.63 -12.22
CA ILE A 299 -14.12 -14.73 -12.55
C ILE A 299 -12.78 -15.48 -12.46
N ARG A 300 -11.95 -15.37 -13.50
CA ARG A 300 -10.68 -16.09 -13.63
C ARG A 300 -9.47 -15.17 -13.78
N TYR A 301 -9.69 -13.97 -14.30
CA TYR A 301 -8.58 -13.10 -14.66
C TYR A 301 -8.83 -11.64 -14.32
N LEU A 302 -7.79 -10.95 -13.84
CA LEU A 302 -7.72 -9.51 -13.73
C LEU A 302 -6.51 -9.00 -14.53
N LEU A 303 -6.72 -8.04 -15.42
CA LEU A 303 -5.65 -7.29 -16.06
C LEU A 303 -5.70 -5.83 -15.60
N LEU A 304 -4.61 -5.36 -15.03
CA LEU A 304 -4.37 -3.96 -14.73
C LEU A 304 -3.68 -3.31 -15.93
N PHE A 305 -4.45 -2.58 -16.74
CA PHE A 305 -3.97 -1.99 -18.00
C PHE A 305 -3.42 -0.59 -17.77
N GLY A 306 -2.28 -0.47 -17.11
CA GLY A 306 -1.59 0.77 -16.75
C GLY A 306 -0.48 0.52 -15.75
N ASP A 307 0.50 1.43 -15.71
CA ASP A 307 1.58 1.39 -14.75
C ASP A 307 1.12 1.80 -13.34
N CYS A 308 1.95 1.58 -12.33
CA CYS A 308 1.70 1.94 -10.93
C CYS A 308 2.88 2.69 -10.32
N SER A 309 2.69 3.21 -9.12
CA SER A 309 3.74 3.84 -8.32
C SER A 309 3.61 3.43 -6.85
N TYR A 310 4.75 3.35 -6.14
CA TYR A 310 4.72 3.27 -4.69
C TYR A 310 4.13 4.52 -4.04
N ASP A 311 4.26 5.66 -4.69
CA ASP A 311 3.66 6.93 -4.27
C ASP A 311 2.34 7.15 -5.01
N ASN A 312 1.30 6.45 -4.61
CA ASN A 312 -0.03 6.54 -5.22
C ASN A 312 -0.62 7.97 -5.21
N ARG A 313 -0.13 8.85 -4.34
CA ARG A 313 -0.56 10.26 -4.25
C ARG A 313 0.32 11.22 -5.05
N MET A 314 1.44 10.76 -5.59
CA MET A 314 2.41 11.55 -6.36
C MET A 314 2.92 12.79 -5.59
N ILE A 315 3.25 12.63 -4.30
CA ILE A 315 3.66 13.75 -3.42
C ILE A 315 5.17 13.80 -3.17
N THR A 316 5.88 12.70 -3.35
CA THR A 316 7.34 12.68 -3.19
C THR A 316 8.05 13.43 -4.33
N SER A 317 9.29 13.82 -4.09
CA SER A 317 10.09 14.58 -5.08
C SER A 317 10.20 13.89 -6.43
N ASN A 318 10.23 12.56 -6.46
CA ASN A 318 10.39 11.77 -7.68
C ASN A 318 9.08 11.66 -8.49
N TRP A 319 7.93 11.80 -7.84
CA TRP A 319 6.62 11.53 -8.45
C TRP A 319 5.72 12.75 -8.60
N ARG A 320 5.96 13.84 -7.86
CA ARG A 320 5.09 15.06 -7.85
C ARG A 320 4.89 15.75 -9.20
N SER A 321 5.63 15.38 -10.23
CA SER A 321 5.44 15.87 -11.61
C SER A 321 4.40 15.09 -12.40
N TYR A 322 3.98 13.94 -11.89
CA TYR A 322 2.97 13.08 -12.51
C TYR A 322 1.59 13.33 -11.92
N LYS A 323 0.55 12.89 -12.62
CA LYS A 323 -0.83 12.93 -12.15
C LYS A 323 -1.25 11.56 -11.65
N PRO A 324 -1.78 11.43 -10.43
CA PRO A 324 -2.26 10.13 -9.90
C PRO A 324 -3.27 9.44 -10.83
N SER A 325 -4.13 10.20 -11.52
CA SER A 325 -5.13 9.66 -12.45
C SER A 325 -4.56 8.98 -13.70
N ASP A 326 -3.27 9.19 -14.01
CA ASP A 326 -2.62 8.55 -15.17
C ASP A 326 -2.12 7.13 -14.86
N PHE A 327 -2.21 6.72 -13.59
CA PHE A 327 -1.70 5.45 -13.08
C PHE A 327 -2.83 4.63 -12.46
N LEU A 328 -2.63 3.32 -12.41
CA LEU A 328 -3.43 2.42 -11.60
C LEU A 328 -2.79 2.20 -10.25
N LEU A 329 -3.61 1.98 -9.24
CA LEU A 329 -3.09 1.66 -7.91
C LEU A 329 -2.47 0.26 -7.89
N CYS A 330 -1.48 0.07 -7.02
CA CYS A 330 -0.98 -1.21 -6.57
C CYS A 330 -1.20 -1.32 -5.06
N TYR A 331 -1.16 -2.52 -4.52
CA TYR A 331 -1.08 -2.70 -3.08
C TYR A 331 0.36 -2.46 -2.62
N GLN A 332 0.50 -1.71 -1.56
CA GLN A 332 1.79 -1.39 -0.95
C GLN A 332 1.91 -2.09 0.39
N PHE A 333 3.02 -2.77 0.60
CA PHE A 333 3.31 -3.38 1.89
C PHE A 333 3.57 -2.31 2.96
N GLU A 334 3.35 -2.65 4.23
CA GLU A 334 3.46 -1.65 5.33
C GLU A 334 4.89 -1.22 5.59
N ASN A 335 5.84 -2.16 5.53
CA ASN A 335 7.24 -1.84 5.75
C ASN A 335 7.76 -0.91 4.65
N SER A 336 8.39 0.17 5.05
CA SER A 336 8.92 1.20 4.14
C SER A 336 10.40 1.51 4.41
N VAL A 337 11.05 0.71 5.28
CA VAL A 337 12.45 0.92 5.70
C VAL A 337 13.38 -0.24 5.40
N ASP A 338 12.85 -1.38 4.96
CA ASP A 338 13.63 -2.57 4.59
C ASP A 338 13.21 -3.03 3.19
N GLU A 339 14.10 -2.96 2.21
CA GLU A 339 13.79 -3.29 0.81
C GLU A 339 13.40 -4.76 0.60
N THR A 340 13.82 -5.68 1.48
CA THR A 340 13.40 -7.08 1.41
C THR A 340 11.97 -7.30 1.91
N GLN A 341 11.44 -6.34 2.67
CA GLN A 341 10.09 -6.37 3.24
C GLN A 341 9.17 -5.29 2.65
N SER A 342 9.73 -4.37 1.86
CA SER A 342 9.06 -3.22 1.30
C SER A 342 8.83 -3.45 -0.19
N PHE A 343 7.65 -3.93 -0.57
CA PHE A 343 7.32 -4.22 -1.96
C PHE A 343 5.91 -3.77 -2.33
N MET A 344 5.70 -3.63 -3.62
CA MET A 344 4.40 -3.46 -4.25
C MET A 344 3.97 -4.78 -4.85
N THR A 345 2.70 -5.12 -4.74
CA THR A 345 2.16 -6.34 -5.34
C THR A 345 0.75 -6.14 -5.87
N ASP A 346 0.42 -6.85 -6.92
CA ASP A 346 -0.93 -6.95 -7.44
C ASP A 346 -1.67 -8.20 -6.91
N ASP A 347 -0.97 -9.13 -6.28
CA ASP A 347 -1.53 -10.37 -5.72
C ASP A 347 -2.67 -10.13 -4.75
N TYR A 348 -2.61 -9.03 -4.00
CA TYR A 348 -3.66 -8.60 -3.08
C TYR A 348 -5.05 -8.56 -3.72
N PHE A 349 -5.13 -8.23 -5.01
CA PHE A 349 -6.40 -8.15 -5.74
C PHE A 349 -6.99 -9.52 -6.08
N GLY A 350 -6.21 -10.58 -5.93
CA GLY A 350 -6.60 -11.96 -6.20
C GLY A 350 -6.75 -12.85 -4.98
N PHE A 351 -6.57 -12.32 -3.77
CA PHE A 351 -6.87 -13.01 -2.52
C PHE A 351 -8.34 -12.79 -2.18
N LEU A 352 -9.21 -13.71 -2.58
CA LEU A 352 -10.65 -13.50 -2.64
C LEU A 352 -11.47 -14.37 -1.67
N ASP A 353 -10.86 -15.30 -0.96
CA ASP A 353 -11.53 -16.04 0.10
C ASP A 353 -11.91 -15.12 1.28
N ASP A 354 -12.91 -15.50 2.08
CA ASP A 354 -13.45 -14.66 3.16
C ASP A 354 -12.43 -14.30 4.25
N SER A 355 -11.44 -15.18 4.47
CA SER A 355 -10.36 -14.97 5.45
C SER A 355 -9.16 -14.19 4.89
N ASP A 356 -9.15 -13.92 3.59
CA ASP A 356 -8.00 -13.37 2.89
C ASP A 356 -7.85 -11.85 3.01
N GLY A 357 -6.67 -11.38 2.62
CA GLY A 357 -6.32 -9.96 2.57
C GLY A 357 -5.69 -9.40 3.84
N THR A 358 -5.55 -10.21 4.91
CA THR A 358 -4.87 -9.81 6.15
C THR A 358 -3.41 -10.26 6.22
N SER A 359 -3.04 -11.30 5.46
CA SER A 359 -1.67 -11.83 5.40
C SER A 359 -1.32 -12.23 3.96
N LEU A 360 -0.54 -11.41 3.29
CA LEU A 360 -0.12 -11.69 1.91
C LEU A 360 0.78 -12.93 1.79
N ALA A 361 1.52 -13.26 2.85
CA ALA A 361 2.47 -14.37 2.83
C ALA A 361 1.81 -15.76 2.89
N THR A 362 0.57 -15.85 3.34
CA THR A 362 -0.14 -17.11 3.58
C THR A 362 -1.38 -17.30 2.73
N ASN A 363 -1.85 -16.25 2.06
CA ASN A 363 -2.99 -16.33 1.15
C ASN A 363 -2.57 -16.95 -0.20
N LEU A 364 -3.49 -17.63 -0.85
CA LEU A 364 -3.33 -18.20 -2.19
C LEU A 364 -4.12 -17.38 -3.21
N LEU A 365 -3.60 -17.28 -4.41
CA LEU A 365 -4.30 -16.59 -5.50
C LEU A 365 -5.49 -17.43 -6.00
N ASP A 366 -6.67 -16.83 -6.03
CA ASP A 366 -7.91 -17.43 -6.55
C ASP A 366 -8.08 -17.20 -8.05
N ILE A 367 -7.42 -16.17 -8.60
CA ILE A 367 -7.50 -15.77 -10.00
C ILE A 367 -6.13 -15.43 -10.56
N GLY A 368 -5.99 -15.50 -11.89
CA GLY A 368 -4.80 -15.00 -12.58
C GLY A 368 -4.78 -13.48 -12.65
N ILE A 369 -3.68 -12.86 -12.25
CA ILE A 369 -3.50 -11.41 -12.31
C ILE A 369 -2.33 -11.06 -13.21
N GLY A 370 -2.51 -10.03 -14.03
CA GLY A 370 -1.46 -9.45 -14.84
C GLY A 370 -1.53 -7.94 -14.87
N ARG A 371 -0.39 -7.30 -15.15
CA ARG A 371 -0.32 -5.86 -15.38
C ARG A 371 0.42 -5.56 -16.67
N PHE A 372 -0.16 -4.65 -17.47
CA PHE A 372 0.59 -3.99 -18.53
C PHE A 372 1.14 -2.66 -17.96
N PRO A 373 2.43 -2.58 -17.60
CA PRO A 373 3.01 -1.39 -16.99
C PRO A 373 3.29 -0.32 -18.05
N VAL A 374 2.25 0.11 -18.76
CA VAL A 374 2.30 1.07 -19.86
C VAL A 374 1.95 2.47 -19.37
N ARG A 375 2.71 3.46 -19.80
CA ARG A 375 2.53 4.89 -19.48
C ARG A 375 2.07 5.71 -20.69
N THR A 376 2.46 5.28 -21.88
CA THR A 376 2.17 5.97 -23.14
C THR A 376 1.22 5.16 -24.01
N VAL A 377 0.58 5.83 -24.96
CA VAL A 377 -0.31 5.18 -25.92
C VAL A 377 0.48 4.23 -26.82
N ASP A 378 1.70 4.58 -27.21
CA ASP A 378 2.55 3.74 -28.06
C ASP A 378 2.94 2.45 -27.34
N GLU A 379 3.31 2.52 -26.06
CA GLU A 379 3.56 1.32 -25.25
C GLU A 379 2.31 0.44 -25.14
N ALA A 380 1.13 1.05 -24.95
CA ALA A 380 -0.14 0.34 -24.89
C ALA A 380 -0.44 -0.38 -26.23
N ILE A 381 -0.22 0.30 -27.37
CA ILE A 381 -0.38 -0.29 -28.71
C ILE A 381 0.56 -1.49 -28.86
N ILE A 382 1.84 -1.34 -28.53
CA ILE A 382 2.84 -2.41 -28.65
C ILE A 382 2.46 -3.62 -27.80
N ALA A 383 2.04 -3.39 -26.54
CA ALA A 383 1.64 -4.46 -25.62
C ALA A 383 0.41 -5.21 -26.16
N VAL A 384 -0.60 -4.49 -26.65
CA VAL A 384 -1.83 -5.06 -27.19
C VAL A 384 -1.56 -5.80 -28.50
N ASP A 385 -0.82 -5.20 -29.44
CA ASP A 385 -0.51 -5.83 -30.73
C ASP A 385 0.28 -7.13 -30.54
N LYS A 386 1.30 -7.12 -29.68
CA LYS A 386 2.06 -8.32 -29.32
C LYS A 386 1.16 -9.43 -28.76
N THR A 387 0.24 -9.07 -27.87
CA THR A 387 -0.67 -10.02 -27.23
C THR A 387 -1.68 -10.57 -28.25
N ILE A 388 -2.27 -9.72 -29.09
CA ILE A 388 -3.19 -10.15 -30.15
C ILE A 388 -2.49 -11.05 -31.17
N ASP A 389 -1.25 -10.73 -31.55
CA ASP A 389 -0.45 -11.56 -32.46
C ASP A 389 -0.17 -12.94 -31.87
N TYR A 390 0.06 -13.00 -30.55
CA TYR A 390 0.20 -14.27 -29.84
C TYR A 390 -1.12 -15.07 -29.79
N ILE A 391 -2.24 -14.42 -29.45
CA ILE A 391 -3.58 -15.01 -29.44
C ILE A 391 -3.94 -15.58 -30.83
N ASN A 392 -3.64 -14.81 -31.89
CA ASN A 392 -3.90 -15.21 -33.27
C ASN A 392 -2.90 -16.27 -33.80
N ASN A 393 -1.91 -16.65 -32.99
CA ASN A 393 -0.88 -17.63 -33.36
C ASN A 393 -0.13 -17.27 -34.66
N LYS A 394 0.06 -15.97 -34.95
CA LYS A 394 0.70 -15.51 -36.20
C LYS A 394 2.13 -16.00 -36.37
N ASN A 395 2.88 -16.05 -35.29
CA ASN A 395 4.28 -16.47 -35.32
C ASN A 395 4.38 -17.93 -34.91
N THR A 396 4.44 -18.83 -35.85
CA THR A 396 4.65 -20.26 -35.64
C THR A 396 6.14 -20.61 -35.76
N GLY A 397 6.59 -21.61 -35.03
CA GLY A 397 7.98 -22.05 -35.09
C GLY A 397 8.33 -23.05 -33.98
N THR A 398 9.55 -23.58 -34.07
CA THR A 398 10.10 -24.52 -33.09
C THR A 398 10.23 -23.89 -31.69
N TRP A 399 10.30 -22.55 -31.61
CA TRP A 399 10.35 -21.81 -30.37
C TRP A 399 9.18 -22.13 -29.41
N LYS A 400 7.99 -22.43 -29.95
CA LYS A 400 6.81 -22.83 -29.15
C LYS A 400 6.95 -24.16 -28.43
N ARG A 401 7.99 -24.91 -28.73
CA ARG A 401 8.29 -26.20 -28.09
C ARG A 401 9.60 -26.16 -27.32
N THR A 402 10.21 -25.01 -27.15
CA THR A 402 11.47 -24.85 -26.44
C THR A 402 11.25 -24.13 -25.11
N ALA A 403 11.56 -24.82 -24.02
CA ALA A 403 11.67 -24.24 -22.69
C ALA A 403 13.15 -24.24 -22.27
N CYS A 404 13.63 -23.18 -21.64
CA CYS A 404 15.00 -23.07 -21.14
C CYS A 404 15.00 -22.87 -19.63
N PHE A 405 15.75 -23.70 -18.93
CA PHE A 405 15.95 -23.63 -17.50
C PHE A 405 17.39 -23.20 -17.22
N VAL A 406 17.54 -22.04 -16.62
CA VAL A 406 18.82 -21.40 -16.32
C VAL A 406 19.04 -21.45 -14.81
N ALA A 407 20.18 -21.90 -14.37
CA ALA A 407 20.52 -21.89 -12.96
C ALA A 407 21.89 -21.25 -12.71
N ASP A 408 21.96 -20.51 -11.61
CA ASP A 408 23.17 -19.92 -11.06
C ASP A 408 24.17 -21.01 -10.60
N ASP A 409 25.40 -20.59 -10.32
CA ASP A 409 26.45 -21.51 -9.83
C ASP A 409 26.17 -21.92 -8.36
N ALA A 410 26.91 -22.94 -7.93
CA ALA A 410 26.88 -23.43 -6.55
C ALA A 410 27.76 -22.59 -5.59
N ALA A 411 28.13 -21.38 -5.97
CA ALA A 411 28.91 -20.51 -5.10
C ALA A 411 28.00 -19.98 -3.97
N GLY A 412 28.38 -20.26 -2.74
CA GLY A 412 27.61 -19.90 -1.56
C GLY A 412 26.97 -21.09 -0.85
N ASP A 413 25.94 -20.83 -0.07
CA ASP A 413 25.31 -21.82 0.82
C ASP A 413 24.15 -22.60 0.18
N ASP A 414 23.88 -22.44 -1.12
CA ASP A 414 22.71 -23.06 -1.78
C ASP A 414 22.90 -24.57 -2.09
N ASN A 415 24.14 -25.09 -1.91
CA ASN A 415 24.48 -26.51 -2.03
C ASN A 415 23.91 -27.17 -3.31
N ASN A 416 24.05 -26.51 -4.46
CA ASN A 416 23.52 -26.92 -5.77
C ASN A 416 21.98 -26.86 -5.88
N GLY A 417 21.29 -26.24 -4.94
CA GLY A 417 19.82 -26.21 -4.91
C GLY A 417 19.21 -25.63 -6.18
N PHE A 418 19.74 -24.54 -6.71
CA PHE A 418 19.27 -23.91 -7.94
C PHE A 418 19.40 -24.81 -9.16
N MET A 419 20.56 -25.47 -9.31
CA MET A 419 20.78 -26.37 -10.44
C MET A 419 19.91 -27.62 -10.34
N THR A 420 19.72 -28.15 -9.12
CA THR A 420 18.81 -29.27 -8.89
C THR A 420 17.39 -28.93 -9.28
N GLN A 421 16.86 -27.79 -8.81
CA GLN A 421 15.53 -27.32 -9.18
C GLN A 421 15.36 -27.12 -10.69
N ALA A 422 16.33 -26.49 -11.35
CA ALA A 422 16.30 -26.30 -12.79
C ALA A 422 16.29 -27.65 -13.55
N CYS A 423 17.04 -28.64 -13.09
CA CYS A 423 17.03 -29.97 -13.65
C CYS A 423 15.71 -30.69 -13.43
N ASP A 424 15.16 -30.66 -12.22
CA ASP A 424 13.89 -31.30 -11.87
C ASP A 424 12.73 -30.73 -12.68
N LEU A 425 12.69 -29.39 -12.86
CA LEU A 425 11.70 -28.75 -13.72
C LEU A 425 11.85 -29.14 -15.19
N ALA A 426 13.07 -29.22 -15.71
CA ALA A 426 13.34 -29.64 -17.07
C ALA A 426 12.90 -31.10 -17.30
N ASP A 427 13.17 -31.98 -16.33
CA ASP A 427 12.78 -33.40 -16.37
C ASP A 427 11.27 -33.55 -16.26
N LEU A 428 10.61 -32.76 -15.41
CA LEU A 428 9.15 -32.73 -15.29
C LEU A 428 8.50 -32.31 -16.60
N VAL A 429 9.01 -31.25 -17.26
CA VAL A 429 8.49 -30.81 -18.56
C VAL A 429 8.66 -31.90 -19.61
N HIS A 430 9.81 -32.58 -19.65
CA HIS A 430 10.05 -33.69 -20.60
C HIS A 430 9.13 -34.90 -20.32
N ALA A 431 8.93 -35.23 -19.05
CA ALA A 431 8.09 -36.34 -18.64
C ALA A 431 6.60 -36.09 -18.93
N THR A 432 6.13 -34.88 -18.69
CA THR A 432 4.71 -34.52 -18.87
C THR A 432 4.36 -34.16 -20.31
N ASN A 433 5.32 -33.62 -21.07
CA ASN A 433 5.12 -33.23 -22.45
C ASN A 433 6.36 -33.53 -23.31
N PRO A 434 6.51 -34.78 -23.81
CA PRO A 434 7.70 -35.22 -24.55
C PRO A 434 7.98 -34.48 -25.86
N ILE A 435 7.00 -33.70 -26.37
CA ILE A 435 7.19 -32.87 -27.56
C ILE A 435 8.01 -31.60 -27.23
N MET A 436 8.02 -31.19 -25.95
CA MET A 436 8.79 -30.04 -25.50
C MET A 436 10.28 -30.36 -25.44
N ARG A 437 11.07 -29.44 -25.93
CA ARG A 437 12.52 -29.43 -25.78
C ARG A 437 12.89 -28.61 -24.54
N ALA A 438 13.44 -29.27 -23.54
CA ALA A 438 13.92 -28.66 -22.32
C ALA A 438 15.42 -28.38 -22.39
N GLU A 439 15.82 -27.16 -22.70
CA GLU A 439 17.21 -26.70 -22.68
C GLU A 439 17.64 -26.40 -21.23
N ARG A 440 18.88 -26.70 -20.88
CA ARG A 440 19.46 -26.42 -19.56
C ARG A 440 20.69 -25.56 -19.72
N ILE A 441 20.77 -24.48 -18.99
CA ILE A 441 21.97 -23.65 -18.86
C ILE A 441 22.31 -23.60 -17.36
N LEU A 442 23.20 -24.48 -16.93
CA LEU A 442 23.66 -24.55 -15.55
C LEU A 442 25.03 -23.88 -15.50
N ALA A 443 25.20 -22.86 -14.66
CA ALA A 443 26.42 -22.03 -14.67
C ALA A 443 27.69 -22.90 -14.50
N ASP A 444 27.71 -23.86 -13.61
CA ASP A 444 28.88 -24.75 -13.35
C ASP A 444 29.22 -25.72 -14.49
N ALA A 445 28.33 -25.90 -15.47
CA ALA A 445 28.67 -26.64 -16.69
C ALA A 445 29.55 -25.84 -17.66
N TYR A 446 29.80 -24.55 -17.38
CA TYR A 446 30.58 -23.64 -18.20
C TYR A 446 31.84 -23.16 -17.46
N LYS A 447 32.84 -22.73 -18.22
CA LYS A 447 34.07 -22.18 -17.63
C LYS A 447 33.78 -20.85 -16.97
N ARG A 448 34.06 -20.74 -15.67
CA ARG A 448 34.03 -19.52 -14.89
C ARG A 448 35.23 -18.64 -15.21
N GLU A 449 35.01 -17.37 -15.48
CA GLU A 449 36.04 -16.36 -15.67
C GLU A 449 35.93 -15.33 -14.51
N SER A 450 37.12 -14.99 -13.96
CA SER A 450 37.23 -14.05 -12.84
C SER A 450 37.84 -12.73 -13.30
N SER A 451 37.30 -11.63 -12.85
CA SER A 451 37.78 -10.28 -13.11
C SER A 451 37.84 -9.46 -11.82
N ALA A 452 38.36 -8.26 -11.89
CA ALA A 452 38.38 -7.34 -10.75
C ALA A 452 36.95 -6.90 -10.30
N THR A 453 35.97 -7.08 -11.17
CA THR A 453 34.57 -6.70 -10.92
C THR A 453 33.66 -7.89 -10.57
N GLY A 454 34.23 -9.09 -10.42
CA GLY A 454 33.45 -10.29 -10.07
C GLY A 454 33.71 -11.47 -10.97
N HIS A 455 32.80 -12.43 -10.97
CA HIS A 455 32.84 -13.65 -11.74
C HIS A 455 31.77 -13.63 -12.84
N SER A 456 32.04 -14.32 -13.95
CA SER A 456 31.11 -14.44 -15.07
C SER A 456 31.25 -15.79 -15.78
N TYR A 457 30.23 -16.16 -16.53
CA TYR A 457 30.15 -17.35 -17.37
C TYR A 457 29.89 -16.98 -18.84
N PRO A 458 30.88 -16.44 -19.59
CA PRO A 458 30.66 -15.88 -20.93
C PRO A 458 30.06 -16.86 -21.93
N GLN A 459 30.40 -18.14 -21.79
CA GLN A 459 29.88 -19.19 -22.68
C GLN A 459 28.42 -19.54 -22.36
N ALA A 460 28.01 -19.50 -21.09
CA ALA A 460 26.61 -19.66 -20.68
C ALA A 460 25.78 -18.48 -21.23
N THR A 461 26.27 -17.25 -21.04
CA THR A 461 25.64 -16.04 -21.58
C THR A 461 25.50 -16.12 -23.10
N LYS A 462 26.55 -16.50 -23.81
CA LYS A 462 26.52 -16.67 -25.28
C LYS A 462 25.47 -17.69 -25.68
N ARG A 463 25.38 -18.82 -24.99
CA ARG A 463 24.38 -19.85 -25.27
C ARG A 463 22.96 -19.36 -25.03
N LEU A 464 22.74 -18.65 -23.94
CA LEU A 464 21.45 -18.05 -23.62
C LEU A 464 21.00 -17.05 -24.69
N LEU A 465 21.90 -16.15 -25.12
CA LEU A 465 21.62 -15.18 -26.20
C LEU A 465 21.28 -15.88 -27.52
N GLN A 466 21.99 -16.97 -27.87
CA GLN A 466 21.64 -17.77 -29.06
C GLN A 466 20.24 -18.36 -28.98
N LEU A 467 19.82 -18.81 -27.78
CA LEU A 467 18.48 -19.35 -27.57
C LEU A 467 17.42 -18.24 -27.65
N PHE A 468 17.70 -17.03 -27.16
CA PHE A 468 16.83 -15.87 -27.36
C PHE A 468 16.66 -15.52 -28.83
N GLU A 469 17.75 -15.54 -29.64
CA GLU A 469 17.69 -15.29 -31.08
C GLU A 469 16.85 -16.36 -31.83
N GLN A 470 16.95 -17.63 -31.38
CA GLN A 470 16.15 -18.73 -31.93
C GLN A 470 14.67 -18.69 -31.48
N GLY A 471 14.41 -18.03 -30.37
CA GLY A 471 13.13 -17.96 -29.68
C GLY A 471 12.87 -19.15 -28.76
N MET A 472 12.19 -18.88 -27.68
CA MET A 472 11.77 -19.86 -26.66
C MET A 472 10.36 -19.52 -26.17
N LEU A 473 9.59 -20.56 -25.83
CA LEU A 473 8.27 -20.40 -25.22
C LEU A 473 8.39 -19.93 -23.76
N LEU A 474 9.34 -20.48 -23.04
CA LEU A 474 9.55 -20.23 -21.62
C LEU A 474 11.05 -20.13 -21.33
N VAL A 475 11.43 -19.19 -20.51
CA VAL A 475 12.73 -19.13 -19.84
C VAL A 475 12.47 -19.07 -18.34
N ASN A 476 13.00 -20.00 -17.59
CA ASN A 476 12.99 -20.02 -16.13
C ASN A 476 14.41 -19.83 -15.63
N TYR A 477 14.64 -18.80 -14.82
CA TYR A 477 15.90 -18.60 -14.12
C TYR A 477 15.71 -18.85 -12.63
N THR A 478 16.61 -19.65 -12.07
CA THR A 478 16.67 -19.93 -10.63
C THR A 478 18.05 -19.58 -10.12
N GLY A 479 18.19 -18.58 -9.26
CA GLY A 479 19.49 -18.11 -8.79
C GLY A 479 19.42 -16.74 -8.17
N HIS A 480 20.60 -16.21 -7.83
CA HIS A 480 20.76 -14.85 -7.31
C HIS A 480 20.73 -13.81 -8.44
N SER A 481 20.33 -12.59 -8.11
CA SER A 481 20.51 -11.41 -8.95
C SER A 481 21.49 -10.47 -8.26
N GLY A 482 22.55 -10.09 -8.95
CA GLY A 482 23.59 -9.18 -8.48
C GLY A 482 23.68 -7.90 -9.29
#